data_c603a8268a9172695251ebbc51a0b825
#
_entry.id   c603a8268a9172695251ebbc51a0b825
#
_cell.length_a   1.000
_cell.length_b   1.000
_cell.length_c   1.000
_cell.angle_alpha   90.00
_cell.angle_beta   90.00
_cell.angle_gamma   90.00
#
_symmetry.space_group_name_H-M   'P 1'
#
loop_
_entity.id
_entity.type
_entity.pdbx_description
1 polymer ?
#
loop_
_entity_poly.entity_id
_entity_poly.type
_entity_poly.pdbx_seq_one_letter_code
_entity_poly.pdbx_strand_id
1 'polypeptide(L)'
;KIEIFEQGDLVSSIMASSAFPSLMDPVKINDSLYIDGAMTINYPSKPLKDKGIDIVIGVDLSQGLANRDNLQSAIDILNQVIDFGIQKETKNQYQYTDVNIHPDLTGMTATSYDAKRAILDSGYVEAKKYVETLSLLPKRKDELLRVPLNSIYSNVYKIDSLILENSNIFGKNYVQGKMNLRVPSLQTYGGINQMIDRLYSTNNYRLINYDIVQK
;
A
#
# COMPACT_ATOMS: atom_id res chain seq x y z
N LYS A 1 10.10 10.94 -13.46
CA LYS A 1 11.35 10.38 -12.90
C LYS A 1 10.97 9.39 -11.80
N ILE A 2 11.64 8.23 -11.76
CA ILE A 2 11.49 7.26 -10.66
C ILE A 2 12.24 7.81 -9.45
N GLU A 3 11.62 7.67 -8.28
CA GLU A 3 12.25 7.91 -6.99
C GLU A 3 12.08 6.65 -6.14
N ILE A 4 13.17 6.20 -5.51
CA ILE A 4 13.16 5.02 -4.63
C ILE A 4 13.41 5.53 -3.22
N PHE A 5 12.38 5.42 -2.36
CA PHE A 5 12.50 5.80 -0.95
C PHE A 5 13.15 4.66 -0.16
N GLU A 6 14.33 4.91 0.39
CA GLU A 6 15.07 3.99 1.24
C GLU A 6 15.07 4.43 2.71
N GLN A 7 14.64 5.66 2.96
CA GLN A 7 14.54 6.28 4.28
C GLN A 7 13.51 7.40 4.27
N GLY A 8 13.08 7.84 5.44
CA GLY A 8 12.10 8.90 5.62
C GLY A 8 10.81 8.40 6.23
N ASP A 9 9.72 9.16 6.08
CA ASP A 9 8.41 8.79 6.61
C ASP A 9 7.79 7.66 5.79
N LEU A 10 7.58 6.51 6.45
CA LEU A 10 7.05 5.30 5.81
C LEU A 10 5.62 5.50 5.31
N VAL A 11 4.77 6.20 6.07
CA VAL A 11 3.36 6.39 5.73
C VAL A 11 3.24 7.23 4.46
N SER A 12 3.91 8.38 4.43
CA SER A 12 3.93 9.26 3.24
C SER A 12 4.50 8.54 2.02
N SER A 13 5.54 7.71 2.20
CA SER A 13 6.15 6.94 1.11
C SER A 13 5.19 5.89 0.55
N ILE A 14 4.45 5.16 1.41
CA ILE A 14 3.45 4.18 0.99
C ILE A 14 2.29 4.90 0.27
N MET A 15 1.80 6.01 0.82
CA MET A 15 0.75 6.80 0.20
C MET A 15 1.15 7.30 -1.19
N ALA A 16 2.37 7.81 -1.32
CA ALA A 16 2.91 8.26 -2.61
C ALA A 16 3.00 7.12 -3.62
N SER A 17 3.49 5.95 -3.17
CA SER A 17 3.60 4.74 -3.99
C SER A 17 2.25 4.17 -4.44
N SER A 18 1.17 4.52 -3.77
CA SER A 18 -0.20 4.04 -4.05
C SER A 18 -1.11 5.12 -4.67
N ALA A 19 -0.58 6.32 -4.91
CA ALA A 19 -1.35 7.45 -5.44
C ALA A 19 -1.60 7.32 -6.95
N PHE A 20 -2.44 6.32 -7.32
CA PHE A 20 -2.77 6.07 -8.73
C PHE A 20 -3.56 7.23 -9.32
N PRO A 21 -3.11 7.79 -10.45
CA PRO A 21 -3.84 8.86 -11.14
C PRO A 21 -5.28 8.44 -11.45
N SER A 22 -6.21 9.36 -11.39
CA SER A 22 -7.66 9.19 -11.48
C SER A 22 -8.37 8.57 -10.27
N LEU A 23 -7.67 7.90 -9.37
CA LEU A 23 -8.25 7.35 -8.13
C LEU A 23 -7.84 8.13 -6.89
N MET A 24 -6.62 8.64 -6.86
CA MET A 24 -6.05 9.34 -5.71
C MET A 24 -5.33 10.62 -6.14
N ASP A 25 -5.29 11.59 -5.23
CA ASP A 25 -4.50 12.79 -5.45
C ASP A 25 -3.00 12.49 -5.31
N PRO A 26 -2.14 13.23 -6.05
CA PRO A 26 -0.70 13.18 -5.85
C PRO A 26 -0.32 13.53 -4.41
N VAL A 27 0.67 12.84 -3.87
CA VAL A 27 1.16 13.06 -2.50
C VAL A 27 2.34 14.02 -2.54
N LYS A 28 2.26 15.07 -1.74
CA LYS A 28 3.36 16.02 -1.59
C LYS A 28 4.30 15.56 -0.48
N ILE A 29 5.58 15.32 -0.85
CA ILE A 29 6.67 15.06 0.10
C ILE A 29 7.71 16.14 -0.13
N ASN A 30 7.99 16.94 0.90
CA ASN A 30 8.79 18.17 0.77
C ASN A 30 8.17 19.09 -0.31
N ASP A 31 8.95 19.49 -1.32
CA ASP A 31 8.50 20.36 -2.41
C ASP A 31 8.17 19.61 -3.70
N SER A 32 8.12 18.28 -3.66
CA SER A 32 7.84 17.44 -4.82
C SER A 32 6.48 16.76 -4.71
N LEU A 33 5.81 16.58 -5.87
CA LEU A 33 4.59 15.78 -5.99
C LEU A 33 4.93 14.41 -6.52
N TYR A 34 4.38 13.39 -5.87
CA TYR A 34 4.58 11.98 -6.20
C TYR A 34 3.26 11.33 -6.58
N ILE A 35 3.32 10.43 -7.53
CA ILE A 35 2.23 9.55 -7.94
C ILE A 35 2.70 8.11 -7.90
N ASP A 36 1.77 7.17 -8.06
CA ASP A 36 2.02 5.74 -8.05
C ASP A 36 3.22 5.35 -8.93
N GLY A 37 4.11 4.56 -8.37
CA GLY A 37 5.29 4.05 -9.06
C GLY A 37 4.98 3.18 -10.28
N ALA A 38 3.78 2.59 -10.34
CA ALA A 38 3.31 1.82 -11.48
C ALA A 38 3.35 2.61 -12.79
N MET A 39 3.19 3.94 -12.74
CA MET A 39 3.29 4.82 -13.91
C MET A 39 4.65 4.73 -14.62
N THR A 40 5.65 4.21 -13.96
CA THR A 40 7.01 4.11 -14.49
C THR A 40 7.54 2.69 -14.44
N ILE A 41 7.45 2.00 -13.31
CA ILE A 41 7.83 0.58 -13.14
C ILE A 41 6.84 -0.07 -12.16
N ASN A 42 5.90 -0.84 -12.69
CA ASN A 42 4.93 -1.58 -11.87
C ASN A 42 5.52 -2.90 -11.31
N TYR A 43 6.54 -3.42 -11.97
CA TYR A 43 7.18 -4.69 -11.62
C TYR A 43 8.69 -4.50 -11.51
N PRO A 44 9.20 -3.97 -10.37
CA PRO A 44 10.54 -3.41 -10.24
C PRO A 44 11.63 -4.48 -10.00
N SER A 45 11.79 -5.47 -10.87
CA SER A 45 12.81 -6.53 -10.75
C SER A 45 14.22 -6.05 -11.07
N LYS A 46 14.38 -5.21 -12.10
CA LYS A 46 15.70 -4.63 -12.44
C LYS A 46 16.33 -3.85 -11.27
N PRO A 47 15.62 -2.94 -10.58
CA PRO A 47 16.19 -2.25 -9.42
C PRO A 47 16.70 -3.18 -8.32
N LEU A 48 16.12 -4.37 -8.15
CA LEU A 48 16.61 -5.37 -7.20
C LEU A 48 17.93 -6.00 -7.71
N LYS A 49 18.00 -6.38 -8.98
CA LYS A 49 19.23 -6.90 -9.58
C LYS A 49 20.36 -5.88 -9.55
N ASP A 50 20.06 -4.61 -9.82
CA ASP A 50 21.05 -3.51 -9.76
C ASP A 50 21.61 -3.32 -8.34
N LYS A 51 20.86 -3.71 -7.29
CA LYS A 51 21.32 -3.75 -5.89
C LYS A 51 22.08 -5.02 -5.52
N GLY A 52 22.32 -5.91 -6.47
CA GLY A 52 23.08 -7.14 -6.25
C GLY A 52 22.26 -8.28 -5.63
N ILE A 53 20.93 -8.27 -5.75
CA ILE A 53 20.08 -9.37 -5.30
C ILE A 53 20.24 -10.56 -6.27
N ASP A 54 20.66 -11.69 -5.74
CA ASP A 54 20.94 -12.90 -6.52
C ASP A 54 19.67 -13.52 -7.12
N ILE A 55 18.59 -13.60 -6.35
CA ILE A 55 17.35 -14.24 -6.73
C ILE A 55 16.18 -13.29 -6.54
N VAL A 56 15.46 -13.02 -7.63
CA VAL A 56 14.26 -12.18 -7.64
C VAL A 56 13.03 -13.05 -7.91
N ILE A 57 12.11 -13.08 -6.96
CA ILE A 57 10.80 -13.69 -7.12
C ILE A 57 9.81 -12.55 -7.34
N GLY A 58 9.15 -12.53 -8.49
CA GLY A 58 8.18 -11.52 -8.83
C GLY A 58 6.77 -12.10 -8.87
N VAL A 59 5.79 -11.29 -8.50
CA VAL A 59 4.37 -11.59 -8.64
C VAL A 59 3.75 -10.50 -9.51
N ASP A 60 3.35 -10.88 -10.72
CA ASP A 60 2.70 -9.96 -11.65
C ASP A 60 1.18 -10.12 -11.58
N LEU A 61 0.52 -9.05 -11.16
CA LEU A 61 -0.94 -8.99 -11.01
C LEU A 61 -1.64 -8.39 -12.24
N SER A 62 -0.91 -8.04 -13.30
CA SER A 62 -1.51 -7.47 -14.51
C SER A 62 -2.33 -8.52 -15.26
N GLN A 63 -3.50 -8.13 -15.77
CA GLN A 63 -4.44 -9.04 -16.44
C GLN A 63 -4.61 -8.74 -17.94
N GLY A 64 -3.67 -8.06 -18.53
CA GLY A 64 -3.76 -7.67 -19.91
C GLY A 64 -4.53 -6.36 -20.11
N LEU A 65 -4.87 -6.09 -21.35
CA LEU A 65 -5.59 -4.87 -21.75
C LEU A 65 -7.09 -5.12 -21.72
N ALA A 66 -7.86 -4.08 -21.43
CA ALA A 66 -9.31 -4.15 -21.46
C ALA A 66 -9.82 -4.41 -22.89
N ASN A 67 -10.90 -5.19 -22.99
CA ASN A 67 -11.59 -5.44 -24.25
C ASN A 67 -12.33 -4.17 -24.72
N ARG A 68 -12.59 -4.09 -26.03
CA ARG A 68 -13.29 -2.96 -26.63
C ARG A 68 -14.61 -2.60 -25.91
N ASP A 69 -15.35 -3.61 -25.47
CA ASP A 69 -16.65 -3.42 -24.84
C ASP A 69 -16.56 -2.76 -23.45
N ASN A 70 -15.39 -2.77 -22.85
CA ASN A 70 -15.08 -2.14 -21.56
C ASN A 70 -14.54 -0.71 -21.70
N LEU A 71 -14.35 -0.20 -22.92
CA LEU A 71 -13.82 1.13 -23.20
C LEU A 71 -14.97 2.07 -23.57
N GLN A 72 -15.81 2.42 -22.59
CA GLN A 72 -17.03 3.19 -22.81
C GLN A 72 -16.90 4.67 -22.47
N SER A 73 -15.87 5.06 -21.74
CA SER A 73 -15.62 6.45 -21.32
C SER A 73 -14.23 6.93 -21.69
N ALA A 74 -14.06 8.26 -21.71
CA ALA A 74 -12.74 8.86 -21.90
C ALA A 74 -11.75 8.45 -20.80
N ILE A 75 -12.23 8.17 -19.58
CA ILE A 75 -11.41 7.70 -18.45
C ILE A 75 -10.95 6.28 -18.72
N ASP A 76 -11.81 5.40 -19.23
CA ASP A 76 -11.44 4.02 -19.58
C ASP A 76 -10.35 4.00 -20.67
N ILE A 77 -10.50 4.87 -21.67
CA ILE A 77 -9.50 5.02 -22.74
C ILE A 77 -8.18 5.54 -22.19
N LEU A 78 -8.21 6.53 -21.29
CA LEU A 78 -7.01 7.05 -20.65
C LEU A 78 -6.30 5.97 -19.81
N ASN A 79 -7.05 5.23 -19.01
CA ASN A 79 -6.51 4.12 -18.23
C ASN A 79 -5.91 3.04 -19.14
N GLN A 80 -6.54 2.70 -20.26
CA GLN A 80 -6.01 1.76 -21.23
C GLN A 80 -4.68 2.23 -21.82
N VAL A 81 -4.52 3.53 -22.11
CA VAL A 81 -3.24 4.09 -22.59
C VAL A 81 -2.15 3.96 -21.51
N ILE A 82 -2.50 4.22 -20.26
CA ILE A 82 -1.60 4.02 -19.12
C ILE A 82 -1.21 2.55 -19.02
N ASP A 83 -2.16 1.62 -19.07
CA ASP A 83 -1.95 0.19 -18.97
C ASP A 83 -1.04 -0.35 -20.09
N PHE A 84 -1.11 0.20 -21.29
CA PHE A 84 -0.16 -0.11 -22.37
C PHE A 84 1.28 0.16 -21.97
N GLY A 85 1.54 1.32 -21.37
CA GLY A 85 2.87 1.68 -20.87
C GLY A 85 3.34 0.74 -19.76
N ILE A 86 2.47 0.50 -18.78
CA ILE A 86 2.74 -0.39 -17.65
C ILE A 86 3.07 -1.81 -18.12
N GLN A 87 2.26 -2.38 -19.00
CA GLN A 87 2.49 -3.76 -19.48
C GLN A 87 3.76 -3.89 -20.32
N LYS A 88 4.04 -2.91 -21.17
CA LYS A 88 5.28 -2.89 -21.93
C LYS A 88 6.50 -2.90 -21.02
N GLU A 89 6.48 -2.06 -20.00
CA GLU A 89 7.59 -2.00 -19.03
C GLU A 89 7.66 -3.26 -18.17
N THR A 90 6.55 -3.79 -17.68
CA THR A 90 6.49 -5.04 -16.93
C THR A 90 7.15 -6.20 -17.71
N LYS A 91 6.86 -6.32 -19.01
CA LYS A 91 7.49 -7.33 -19.87
C LYS A 91 9.01 -7.15 -19.98
N ASN A 92 9.49 -5.88 -20.02
CA ASN A 92 10.92 -5.60 -20.01
C ASN A 92 11.58 -6.02 -18.70
N GLN A 93 10.85 -5.97 -17.59
CA GLN A 93 11.36 -6.33 -16.27
C GLN A 93 11.48 -7.86 -16.06
N TYR A 94 10.74 -8.68 -16.80
CA TYR A 94 10.76 -10.15 -16.65
C TYR A 94 12.16 -10.75 -16.84
N GLN A 95 12.99 -10.19 -17.69
CA GLN A 95 14.36 -10.67 -17.89
C GLN A 95 15.25 -10.59 -16.64
N TYR A 96 14.83 -9.82 -15.64
CA TYR A 96 15.52 -9.64 -14.35
C TYR A 96 14.88 -10.45 -13.23
N THR A 97 13.93 -11.34 -13.54
CA THR A 97 13.17 -12.14 -12.58
C THR A 97 13.52 -13.61 -12.75
N ASP A 98 13.89 -14.29 -11.67
CA ASP A 98 14.25 -15.72 -11.71
C ASP A 98 13.01 -16.61 -11.58
N VAL A 99 12.00 -16.18 -10.81
CA VAL A 99 10.70 -16.85 -10.68
C VAL A 99 9.61 -15.82 -10.88
N ASN A 100 8.80 -15.98 -11.92
CA ASN A 100 7.68 -15.09 -12.22
C ASN A 100 6.35 -15.81 -11.97
N ILE A 101 5.60 -15.36 -10.99
CA ILE A 101 4.29 -15.89 -10.59
C ILE A 101 3.22 -14.95 -11.13
N HIS A 102 2.29 -15.48 -11.92
CA HIS A 102 1.25 -14.69 -12.58
C HIS A 102 -0.13 -15.30 -12.29
N PRO A 103 -0.79 -14.88 -11.18
CA PRO A 103 -2.12 -15.36 -10.83
C PRO A 103 -3.17 -14.98 -11.88
N ASP A 104 -4.10 -15.86 -12.15
CA ASP A 104 -5.26 -15.53 -12.97
C ASP A 104 -6.26 -14.69 -12.15
N LEU A 105 -6.36 -13.42 -12.47
CA LEU A 105 -7.29 -12.47 -11.86
C LEU A 105 -8.32 -11.95 -12.88
N THR A 106 -8.62 -12.75 -13.91
CA THR A 106 -9.57 -12.39 -14.95
C THR A 106 -10.91 -11.94 -14.34
N GLY A 107 -11.38 -10.77 -14.74
CA GLY A 107 -12.60 -10.16 -14.24
C GLY A 107 -12.47 -9.48 -12.87
N MET A 108 -11.27 -9.44 -12.29
CA MET A 108 -10.98 -8.74 -11.03
C MET A 108 -10.17 -7.48 -11.29
N THR A 109 -10.40 -6.47 -10.48
CA THR A 109 -9.73 -5.16 -10.56
C THR A 109 -9.16 -4.77 -9.20
N ALA A 110 -8.37 -3.70 -9.16
CA ALA A 110 -7.84 -3.14 -7.90
C ALA A 110 -8.95 -2.72 -6.90
N THR A 111 -10.18 -2.56 -7.35
CA THR A 111 -11.35 -2.19 -6.53
C THR A 111 -12.27 -3.37 -6.20
N SER A 112 -11.92 -4.58 -6.58
CA SER A 112 -12.73 -5.80 -6.35
C SER A 112 -12.62 -6.31 -4.90
N TYR A 113 -12.93 -5.46 -3.92
CA TYR A 113 -12.80 -5.78 -2.49
C TYR A 113 -13.69 -6.95 -2.05
N ASP A 114 -14.82 -7.17 -2.72
CA ASP A 114 -15.73 -8.28 -2.42
C ASP A 114 -15.17 -9.63 -2.89
N ALA A 115 -14.29 -9.63 -3.89
CA ALA A 115 -13.65 -10.83 -4.43
C ALA A 115 -12.37 -11.24 -3.69
N LYS A 116 -12.04 -10.64 -2.55
CA LYS A 116 -10.76 -10.84 -1.84
C LYS A 116 -10.39 -12.31 -1.62
N ARG A 117 -11.36 -13.18 -1.33
CA ARG A 117 -11.10 -14.61 -1.14
C ARG A 117 -10.66 -15.28 -2.43
N ALA A 118 -11.36 -15.01 -3.53
CA ALA A 118 -11.03 -15.56 -4.84
C ALA A 118 -9.65 -15.08 -5.33
N ILE A 119 -9.31 -13.81 -5.06
CA ILE A 119 -7.99 -13.24 -5.37
C ILE A 119 -6.88 -13.98 -4.61
N LEU A 120 -7.06 -14.21 -3.31
CA LEU A 120 -6.10 -14.95 -2.48
C LEU A 120 -5.95 -16.40 -2.95
N ASP A 121 -7.08 -17.07 -3.23
CA ASP A 121 -7.08 -18.47 -3.68
C ASP A 121 -6.39 -18.60 -5.05
N SER A 122 -6.60 -17.67 -5.99
CA SER A 122 -5.89 -17.63 -7.28
C SER A 122 -4.38 -17.50 -7.08
N GLY A 123 -3.95 -16.54 -6.25
CA GLY A 123 -2.53 -16.39 -5.93
C GLY A 123 -1.92 -17.65 -5.33
N TYR A 124 -2.63 -18.31 -4.42
CA TYR A 124 -2.19 -19.54 -3.79
C TYR A 124 -2.08 -20.71 -4.79
N VAL A 125 -3.07 -20.87 -5.66
CA VAL A 125 -3.07 -21.91 -6.71
C VAL A 125 -1.90 -21.71 -7.65
N GLU A 126 -1.65 -20.47 -8.10
CA GLU A 126 -0.53 -20.19 -8.99
C GLU A 126 0.81 -20.43 -8.30
N ALA A 127 1.00 -19.93 -7.09
CA ALA A 127 2.24 -20.09 -6.33
C ALA A 127 2.59 -21.57 -6.09
N LYS A 128 1.59 -22.46 -5.92
CA LYS A 128 1.81 -23.90 -5.76
C LYS A 128 2.53 -24.56 -6.94
N LYS A 129 2.41 -24.04 -8.14
CA LYS A 129 3.10 -24.57 -9.33
C LYS A 129 4.63 -24.43 -9.21
N TYR A 130 5.09 -23.52 -8.37
CA TYR A 130 6.51 -23.20 -8.17
C TYR A 130 7.11 -23.80 -6.89
N VAL A 131 6.35 -24.64 -6.15
CA VAL A 131 6.80 -25.18 -4.84
C VAL A 131 8.14 -25.91 -4.96
N GLU A 132 8.33 -26.72 -5.99
CA GLU A 132 9.59 -27.44 -6.20
C GLU A 132 10.75 -26.47 -6.39
N THR A 133 10.61 -25.50 -7.30
CA THR A 133 11.62 -24.48 -7.56
C THR A 133 11.92 -23.66 -6.29
N LEU A 134 10.88 -23.20 -5.60
CA LEU A 134 11.03 -22.42 -4.38
C LEU A 134 11.66 -23.21 -3.22
N SER A 135 11.44 -24.53 -3.17
CA SER A 135 12.02 -25.40 -2.15
C SER A 135 13.53 -25.55 -2.27
N LEU A 136 14.08 -25.35 -3.46
CA LEU A 136 15.52 -25.42 -3.76
C LEU A 136 16.26 -24.13 -3.39
N LEU A 137 15.53 -23.05 -3.09
CA LEU A 137 16.15 -21.79 -2.73
C LEU A 137 16.86 -21.89 -1.37
N PRO A 138 17.97 -21.15 -1.18
CA PRO A 138 18.67 -21.10 0.09
C PRO A 138 17.73 -20.69 1.21
N LYS A 139 17.69 -21.48 2.27
CA LYS A 139 16.87 -21.17 3.46
C LYS A 139 17.70 -20.36 4.44
N ARG A 140 17.09 -19.33 5.00
CA ARG A 140 17.71 -18.60 6.10
C ARG A 140 17.94 -19.53 7.29
N LYS A 141 19.15 -19.50 7.84
CA LYS A 141 19.52 -20.33 9.00
C LYS A 141 19.06 -19.72 10.32
N ASP A 142 18.88 -18.40 10.37
CA ASP A 142 18.50 -17.71 11.59
C ASP A 142 16.97 -17.64 11.72
N GLU A 143 16.46 -17.98 12.89
CA GLU A 143 15.07 -17.68 13.22
C GLU A 143 14.85 -16.16 13.20
N LEU A 144 13.96 -15.71 12.34
CA LEU A 144 13.47 -14.34 12.45
C LEU A 144 12.75 -14.22 13.80
N LEU A 145 13.27 -13.38 14.67
CA LEU A 145 12.49 -12.94 15.84
C LEU A 145 11.22 -12.27 15.29
N ARG A 146 10.18 -13.07 15.13
CA ARG A 146 8.84 -12.56 14.81
C ARG A 146 8.36 -11.86 16.07
N VAL A 147 8.48 -10.54 16.11
CA VAL A 147 7.74 -9.77 17.10
C VAL A 147 6.27 -10.07 16.84
N PRO A 148 5.54 -10.70 17.77
CA PRO A 148 4.14 -11.00 17.55
C PRO A 148 3.40 -9.67 17.30
N LEU A 149 2.70 -9.55 16.20
CA LEU A 149 1.87 -8.36 15.91
C LEU A 149 0.93 -8.03 17.09
N ASN A 150 0.47 -9.05 17.80
CA ASN A 150 -0.34 -8.88 19.00
C ASN A 150 0.35 -8.07 20.12
N SER A 151 1.70 -8.04 20.19
CA SER A 151 2.40 -7.25 21.20
C SER A 151 2.27 -5.75 20.96
N ILE A 152 2.17 -5.32 19.71
CA ILE A 152 1.99 -3.90 19.35
C ILE A 152 0.54 -3.46 19.66
N TYR A 153 -0.44 -4.30 19.37
CA TYR A 153 -1.85 -4.01 19.63
C TYR A 153 -2.24 -4.09 21.11
N SER A 154 -1.48 -4.79 21.93
CA SER A 154 -1.72 -4.93 23.37
C SER A 154 -1.13 -3.79 24.21
N ASN A 155 -0.27 -2.94 23.63
CA ASN A 155 0.29 -1.82 24.36
C ASN A 155 -0.82 -0.84 24.76
N VAL A 156 -0.79 -0.45 26.04
CA VAL A 156 -1.69 0.55 26.60
C VAL A 156 -0.92 1.84 26.78
N TYR A 157 -1.42 2.89 26.18
CA TYR A 157 -0.84 4.23 26.24
C TYR A 157 -1.66 5.11 27.18
N LYS A 158 -0.99 5.82 28.08
CA LYS A 158 -1.62 6.88 28.84
C LYS A 158 -1.60 8.16 28.03
N ILE A 159 -2.77 8.58 27.58
CA ILE A 159 -2.92 9.80 26.79
C ILE A 159 -3.26 10.95 27.76
N ASP A 160 -2.30 11.82 28.00
CA ASP A 160 -2.47 12.96 28.91
C ASP A 160 -3.01 14.22 28.19
N SER A 161 -2.73 14.36 26.91
CA SER A 161 -3.20 15.51 26.13
C SER A 161 -3.32 15.18 24.64
N LEU A 162 -4.14 15.96 23.94
CA LEU A 162 -4.21 15.99 22.49
C LEU A 162 -3.62 17.32 22.01
N ILE A 163 -2.73 17.27 21.05
CA ILE A 163 -2.21 18.45 20.34
C ILE A 163 -2.73 18.37 18.90
N LEU A 164 -3.22 19.46 18.37
CA LEU A 164 -3.64 19.56 16.98
C LEU A 164 -2.64 20.45 16.25
N GLU A 165 -2.12 19.92 15.15
CA GLU A 165 -1.28 20.66 14.23
C GLU A 165 -2.04 20.84 12.90
N ASN A 166 -1.87 21.99 12.27
CA ASN A 166 -2.46 22.31 10.96
C ASN A 166 -4.01 22.16 10.88
N SER A 167 -4.70 22.19 12.01
CA SER A 167 -6.17 22.15 12.05
C SER A 167 -6.73 23.57 12.12
N ASN A 168 -6.98 24.20 10.96
CA ASN A 168 -7.45 25.57 10.87
C ASN A 168 -8.98 25.70 10.99
N ILE A 169 -9.73 24.61 10.87
CA ILE A 169 -11.20 24.62 10.75
C ILE A 169 -11.86 24.11 12.03
N PHE A 170 -11.32 23.06 12.64
CA PHE A 170 -11.91 22.39 13.79
C PHE A 170 -11.03 22.51 15.03
N GLY A 171 -11.60 23.05 16.10
CA GLY A 171 -10.89 23.21 17.38
C GLY A 171 -10.75 21.87 18.14
N LYS A 172 -9.84 21.86 19.11
CA LYS A 172 -9.52 20.71 19.96
C LYS A 172 -10.76 20.05 20.59
N ASN A 173 -11.70 20.84 21.10
CA ASN A 173 -12.91 20.31 21.75
C ASN A 173 -13.81 19.56 20.78
N TYR A 174 -13.90 20.01 19.52
CA TYR A 174 -14.63 19.30 18.48
C TYR A 174 -13.99 17.96 18.18
N VAL A 175 -12.66 17.95 17.96
CA VAL A 175 -11.91 16.73 17.66
C VAL A 175 -12.03 15.72 18.81
N GLN A 176 -11.78 16.15 20.05
CA GLN A 176 -11.92 15.30 21.24
C GLN A 176 -13.33 14.74 21.39
N GLY A 177 -14.36 15.57 21.14
CA GLY A 177 -15.75 15.14 21.20
C GLY A 177 -16.09 14.08 20.15
N LYS A 178 -15.65 14.26 18.90
CA LYS A 178 -15.88 13.29 17.81
C LYS A 178 -15.10 11.98 18.01
N MET A 179 -13.88 12.07 18.51
CA MET A 179 -13.10 10.89 18.90
C MET A 179 -13.69 10.17 20.11
N ASN A 180 -14.55 10.82 20.90
CA ASN A 180 -14.93 10.39 22.24
C ASN A 180 -13.70 10.17 23.16
N LEU A 181 -12.68 11.02 22.99
CA LEU A 181 -11.44 10.95 23.74
C LEU A 181 -11.55 11.81 24.99
N ARG A 182 -11.45 11.18 26.14
CA ARG A 182 -11.25 11.88 27.42
C ARG A 182 -9.77 11.86 27.76
N VAL A 183 -9.23 12.97 28.19
CA VAL A 183 -7.85 13.07 28.66
C VAL A 183 -7.82 13.60 30.11
N PRO A 184 -7.03 12.97 30.99
CA PRO A 184 -6.19 11.80 30.75
C PRO A 184 -6.98 10.49 30.64
N SER A 185 -6.52 9.56 29.80
CA SER A 185 -7.11 8.22 29.68
C SER A 185 -6.11 7.16 29.25
N LEU A 186 -6.41 5.90 29.51
CA LEU A 186 -5.65 4.75 29.04
C LEU A 186 -6.28 4.25 27.73
N GLN A 187 -5.49 4.14 26.70
CA GLN A 187 -5.94 3.72 25.37
C GLN A 187 -5.03 2.64 24.80
N THR A 188 -5.63 1.64 24.16
CA THR A 188 -4.88 0.71 23.32
C THR A 188 -4.67 1.31 21.93
N TYR A 189 -3.71 0.79 21.19
CA TYR A 189 -3.51 1.18 19.78
C TYR A 189 -4.79 0.99 18.95
N GLY A 190 -5.48 -0.15 19.13
CA GLY A 190 -6.75 -0.41 18.47
C GLY A 190 -7.86 0.59 18.88
N GLY A 191 -7.88 1.01 20.15
CA GLY A 191 -8.79 2.06 20.63
C GLY A 191 -8.53 3.41 19.98
N ILE A 192 -7.25 3.77 19.80
CA ILE A 192 -6.86 5.02 19.10
C ILE A 192 -7.30 4.95 17.63
N ASN A 193 -7.08 3.84 16.93
CA ASN A 193 -7.53 3.69 15.54
C ASN A 193 -9.05 3.85 15.41
N GLN A 194 -9.83 3.24 16.31
CA GLN A 194 -11.30 3.45 16.31
C GLN A 194 -11.70 4.92 16.53
N MET A 195 -10.93 5.66 17.31
CA MET A 195 -11.16 7.11 17.49
C MET A 195 -10.88 7.89 16.20
N ILE A 196 -9.82 7.54 15.49
CA ILE A 196 -9.48 8.11 14.16
C ILE A 196 -10.56 7.78 13.14
N ASP A 197 -11.05 6.52 13.10
CA ASP A 197 -12.14 6.11 12.21
C ASP A 197 -13.41 6.93 12.43
N ARG A 198 -13.72 7.28 13.69
CA ARG A 198 -14.84 8.18 14.02
C ARG A 198 -14.64 9.60 13.48
N LEU A 199 -13.41 10.10 13.43
CA LEU A 199 -13.13 11.38 12.78
C LEU A 199 -13.32 11.29 11.28
N TYR A 200 -12.82 10.25 10.64
CA TYR A 200 -13.03 10.03 9.21
C TYR A 200 -14.51 9.90 8.85
N SER A 201 -15.31 9.24 9.69
CA SER A 201 -16.76 9.08 9.46
C SER A 201 -17.54 10.41 9.45
N THR A 202 -16.93 11.51 9.93
CA THR A 202 -17.53 12.84 9.82
C THR A 202 -17.44 13.46 8.43
N ASN A 203 -16.65 12.88 7.53
CA ASN A 203 -16.31 13.40 6.19
C ASN A 203 -15.71 14.82 6.19
N ASN A 204 -15.21 15.28 7.33
CA ASN A 204 -14.63 16.62 7.48
C ASN A 204 -13.11 16.63 7.27
N TYR A 205 -12.50 15.45 7.17
CA TYR A 205 -11.06 15.30 7.06
C TYR A 205 -10.71 14.48 5.83
N ARG A 206 -9.77 15.00 5.06
CA ARG A 206 -9.22 14.32 3.88
C ARG A 206 -8.09 13.38 4.26
N LEU A 207 -7.30 13.79 5.22
CA LEU A 207 -6.18 13.03 5.77
C LEU A 207 -6.03 13.37 7.25
N ILE A 208 -5.82 12.33 8.06
CA ILE A 208 -5.49 12.44 9.48
C ILE A 208 -4.24 11.63 9.73
N ASN A 209 -3.15 12.30 10.08
CA ASN A 209 -1.95 11.66 10.61
C ASN A 209 -1.92 11.85 12.12
N TYR A 210 -1.39 10.89 12.86
CA TYR A 210 -1.18 11.05 14.29
C TYR A 210 0.09 10.36 14.75
N ASP A 211 0.71 10.94 15.77
CA ASP A 211 1.86 10.39 16.46
C ASP A 211 1.59 10.31 17.95
N ILE A 212 2.16 9.30 18.62
CA ILE A 212 2.17 9.18 20.08
C ILE A 212 3.54 9.63 20.55
N VAL A 213 3.62 10.83 21.13
CA VAL A 213 4.86 11.41 21.61
C VAL A 213 4.96 11.25 23.12
N GLN A 214 6.02 10.62 23.59
CA GLN A 214 6.34 10.54 25.00
C GLN A 214 7.00 11.83 25.46
N LYS A 215 6.45 12.44 26.52
CA LYS A 215 7.05 13.61 27.18
C LYS A 215 7.94 13.20 28.34
#